data_738cc9dfa56aa3016b5e3865ef9e0e9f
#
_entry.id   738cc9dfa56aa3016b5e3865ef9e0e9f
#
_cell.length_a   1.000
_cell.length_b   1.000
_cell.length_c   1.000
_cell.angle_alpha   90.00
_cell.angle_beta   90.00
_cell.angle_gamma   90.00
#
_symmetry.space_group_name_H-M   'P 1'
#
loop_
_entity.id
_entity.type
_entity.pdbx_description
1 polymer ?
#
loop_
_entity_poly.entity_id
_entity_poly.type
_entity_poly.pdbx_seq_one_letter_code
_entity_poly.pdbx_strand_id
1 'polypeptide(L)'
;MASGMDESLISEARFFRAFDYFRLVQTFGGVPLDLGAGELKFNTSPSRVSKRNTVPEVYTKAIFPDLITAVTNLPETGRVTGGLTKTAARLVLAQAYLTYGWWLQNPNNIPTYPVCDRVDPDGHDAQWYFQKAYDTALEGIQNPGPFALQPTFYEVNAGYNDRNNEMLLYADHTENSEEFNGGSLSYGSGGAPDNFAGWMVTWNYPNMTAKRADNGASFTPVLRAATQDLGRPWTRMAPPQEVFKETFADKTHDSRYDGTFTTVLRANWNLDQANYGTLTQALNANDLPISVGDAVLSFVDFDEGIDYPKDQNDVKNSVGGGTIKGRADYVVGPSAISRLKYPILWKLGPYRTDNNGTVGQPNAASTRPFPILKFSELYFAAAEAAVKGAATQPGYSARDLINVIRARAGKWSFSNAKNDYYVADFSKEMTDATPQEITIDYILDELSREYFGEGHRWFDLVRTQTWAERAGTYTIAGMNATDVTPQTYTRTINKEHYLRPIPQSQLDAMEMTEEEKAEFQNPGY
;
A
#
# COMPACT_ATOMS: atom_id res chain seq x y z
N MET A 1 11.93 6.72 -36.97
CA MET A 1 12.93 6.47 -35.93
C MET A 1 13.76 7.74 -35.78
N ALA A 2 13.89 8.26 -34.58
CA ALA A 2 14.84 9.36 -34.34
C ALA A 2 16.27 8.77 -34.48
N SER A 3 16.91 8.98 -35.61
CA SER A 3 18.27 8.50 -35.84
C SER A 3 19.22 9.20 -34.86
N GLY A 4 19.83 8.46 -33.96
CA GLY A 4 20.85 8.95 -33.02
C GLY A 4 20.42 9.04 -31.56
N MET A 5 19.21 8.61 -31.20
CA MET A 5 18.77 8.49 -29.79
C MET A 5 19.17 7.13 -29.23
N ASP A 6 19.60 7.09 -27.97
CA ASP A 6 19.93 5.86 -27.25
C ASP A 6 18.70 4.96 -27.15
N GLU A 7 18.84 3.70 -27.53
CA GLU A 7 17.77 2.69 -27.45
C GLU A 7 17.25 2.49 -26.02
N SER A 8 18.08 2.70 -25.02
CA SER A 8 17.69 2.67 -23.60
C SER A 8 16.69 3.77 -23.26
N LEU A 9 16.91 5.02 -23.75
CA LEU A 9 15.97 6.13 -23.54
C LEU A 9 14.63 5.92 -24.27
N ILE A 10 14.67 5.36 -25.48
CA ILE A 10 13.45 4.97 -26.20
C ILE A 10 12.69 3.91 -25.41
N SER A 11 13.40 2.98 -24.81
CA SER A 11 12.82 1.89 -24.03
C SER A 11 12.27 2.36 -22.68
N GLU A 12 12.86 3.38 -22.03
CA GLU A 12 12.26 4.06 -20.89
C GLU A 12 10.88 4.66 -21.26
N ALA A 13 10.81 5.40 -22.37
CA ALA A 13 9.55 5.98 -22.83
C ALA A 13 8.50 4.91 -23.19
N ARG A 14 8.91 3.81 -23.82
CA ARG A 14 8.04 2.66 -24.12
C ARG A 14 7.54 1.98 -22.85
N PHE A 15 8.40 1.80 -21.86
CA PHE A 15 8.00 1.25 -20.57
C PHE A 15 6.88 2.07 -19.94
N PHE A 16 7.06 3.40 -19.82
CA PHE A 16 6.02 4.25 -19.22
C PHE A 16 4.73 4.24 -20.04
N ARG A 17 4.80 4.27 -21.36
CA ARG A 17 3.62 4.14 -22.22
C ARG A 17 2.87 2.84 -21.95
N ALA A 18 3.58 1.72 -21.88
CA ALA A 18 2.97 0.43 -21.59
C ALA A 18 2.43 0.35 -20.16
N PHE A 19 3.15 0.90 -19.18
CA PHE A 19 2.74 0.96 -17.79
C PHE A 19 1.44 1.77 -17.63
N ASP A 20 1.34 2.92 -18.28
CA ASP A 20 0.13 3.74 -18.25
C ASP A 20 -1.04 3.04 -18.93
N TYR A 21 -0.83 2.43 -20.12
CA TYR A 21 -1.87 1.62 -20.76
C TYR A 21 -2.29 0.42 -19.91
N PHE A 22 -1.36 -0.21 -19.20
CA PHE A 22 -1.68 -1.30 -18.30
C PHE A 22 -2.56 -0.85 -17.13
N ARG A 23 -2.28 0.30 -16.53
CA ARG A 23 -3.15 0.91 -15.50
C ARG A 23 -4.50 1.32 -16.05
N LEU A 24 -4.55 1.93 -17.24
CA LEU A 24 -5.78 2.33 -17.91
C LEU A 24 -6.67 1.13 -18.24
N VAL A 25 -6.13 0.06 -18.83
CA VAL A 25 -6.93 -1.11 -19.23
C VAL A 25 -7.47 -1.87 -18.03
N GLN A 26 -6.70 -1.97 -16.94
CA GLN A 26 -7.17 -2.56 -15.68
C GLN A 26 -8.31 -1.73 -15.06
N THR A 27 -8.26 -0.40 -15.21
CA THR A 27 -9.20 0.51 -14.57
C THR A 27 -10.48 0.67 -15.38
N PHE A 28 -10.37 0.82 -16.70
CA PHE A 28 -11.47 1.24 -17.56
C PHE A 28 -11.88 0.20 -18.62
N GLY A 29 -11.17 -0.91 -18.74
CA GLY A 29 -11.31 -1.83 -19.86
C GLY A 29 -10.57 -1.34 -21.11
N GLY A 30 -11.09 -1.59 -22.30
CA GLY A 30 -10.46 -1.09 -23.52
C GLY A 30 -10.42 0.44 -23.56
N VAL A 31 -9.36 0.99 -24.12
CA VAL A 31 -9.11 2.44 -24.21
C VAL A 31 -8.61 2.81 -25.61
N PRO A 32 -8.70 4.09 -26.02
CA PRO A 32 -8.10 4.53 -27.27
C PRO A 32 -6.58 4.33 -27.26
N LEU A 33 -6.04 3.84 -28.39
CA LEU A 33 -4.60 3.67 -28.55
C LEU A 33 -4.01 4.81 -29.39
N ASP A 34 -3.06 5.54 -28.80
CA ASP A 34 -2.18 6.44 -29.53
C ASP A 34 -0.75 5.87 -29.53
N LEU A 35 -0.41 5.17 -30.58
CA LEU A 35 0.91 4.54 -30.75
C LEU A 35 1.81 5.30 -31.73
N GLY A 36 1.48 6.57 -32.00
CA GLY A 36 2.16 7.37 -33.00
C GLY A 36 1.88 6.92 -34.45
N ALA A 37 0.75 6.23 -34.67
CA ALA A 37 0.29 5.75 -35.97
C ALA A 37 -1.23 5.94 -36.11
N GLY A 38 -1.74 5.83 -37.34
CA GLY A 38 -3.17 6.02 -37.60
C GLY A 38 -3.60 7.50 -37.51
N GLU A 39 -4.85 7.71 -37.15
CA GLU A 39 -5.46 9.05 -37.09
C GLU A 39 -4.81 9.99 -36.05
N LEU A 40 -4.28 9.43 -34.97
CA LEU A 40 -3.65 10.19 -33.90
C LEU A 40 -2.14 10.41 -34.08
N LYS A 41 -1.58 9.93 -35.20
CA LYS A 41 -0.16 10.13 -35.49
C LYS A 41 0.16 11.61 -35.66
N PHE A 42 1.10 12.12 -34.86
CA PHE A 42 1.51 13.54 -34.85
C PHE A 42 0.35 14.51 -34.53
N ASN A 43 -0.57 14.10 -33.70
CA ASN A 43 -1.69 14.94 -33.32
C ASN A 43 -1.20 16.14 -32.48
N THR A 44 -1.02 17.28 -33.13
CA THR A 44 -0.67 18.56 -32.49
C THR A 44 -1.91 19.34 -32.04
N SER A 45 -3.08 18.94 -32.51
CA SER A 45 -4.38 19.43 -32.08
C SER A 45 -5.19 18.22 -31.67
N PRO A 46 -5.31 17.94 -30.36
CA PRO A 46 -5.96 16.72 -29.92
C PRO A 46 -7.38 16.64 -30.46
N SER A 47 -7.64 15.63 -31.29
CA SER A 47 -9.01 15.31 -31.68
C SER A 47 -9.77 14.90 -30.41
N ARG A 48 -10.86 15.56 -30.15
CA ARG A 48 -11.75 15.24 -29.05
C ARG A 48 -12.74 14.13 -29.42
N VAL A 49 -12.61 13.57 -30.62
CA VAL A 49 -13.34 12.40 -31.08
C VAL A 49 -12.42 11.21 -31.01
N SER A 50 -12.76 10.20 -30.24
CA SER A 50 -11.93 9.03 -30.03
C SER A 50 -12.78 7.77 -29.93
N LYS A 51 -12.24 6.64 -30.37
CA LYS A 51 -12.85 5.33 -30.21
C LYS A 51 -12.03 4.46 -29.30
N ARG A 52 -12.70 3.69 -28.47
CA ARG A 52 -12.04 2.73 -27.58
C ARG A 52 -11.64 1.48 -28.36
N ASN A 53 -10.38 1.07 -28.23
CA ASN A 53 -9.92 -0.23 -28.63
C ASN A 53 -10.40 -1.29 -27.65
N THR A 54 -10.46 -2.55 -28.07
CA THR A 54 -10.80 -3.67 -27.19
C THR A 54 -9.65 -3.99 -26.24
N VAL A 55 -9.95 -4.69 -25.14
CA VAL A 55 -8.92 -5.13 -24.17
C VAL A 55 -7.81 -5.93 -24.85
N PRO A 56 -8.08 -6.96 -25.69
CA PRO A 56 -7.03 -7.67 -26.41
C PRO A 56 -6.14 -6.77 -27.27
N GLU A 57 -6.74 -5.79 -27.96
CA GLU A 57 -5.94 -4.85 -28.77
C GLU A 57 -5.01 -4.01 -27.92
N VAL A 58 -5.44 -3.54 -26.73
CA VAL A 58 -4.59 -2.76 -25.83
C VAL A 58 -3.39 -3.58 -25.37
N TYR A 59 -3.62 -4.85 -24.97
CA TYR A 59 -2.50 -5.71 -24.54
C TYR A 59 -1.56 -6.07 -25.69
N THR A 60 -2.07 -6.52 -26.82
CA THR A 60 -1.24 -7.09 -27.90
C THR A 60 -0.60 -6.02 -28.79
N LYS A 61 -1.23 -4.85 -28.95
CA LYS A 61 -0.69 -3.77 -29.80
C LYS A 61 0.17 -2.75 -29.04
N ALA A 62 -0.08 -2.55 -27.73
CA ALA A 62 0.63 -1.53 -26.94
C ALA A 62 1.45 -2.14 -25.80
N ILE A 63 0.83 -2.86 -24.87
CA ILE A 63 1.47 -3.25 -23.61
C ILE A 63 2.61 -4.25 -23.86
N PHE A 64 2.32 -5.39 -24.48
CA PHE A 64 3.32 -6.44 -24.65
C PHE A 64 4.48 -6.02 -25.55
N PRO A 65 4.28 -5.41 -26.74
CA PRO A 65 5.40 -5.01 -27.59
C PRO A 65 6.35 -4.00 -26.92
N ASP A 66 5.80 -3.05 -26.17
CA ASP A 66 6.59 -2.04 -25.50
C ASP A 66 7.35 -2.61 -24.30
N LEU A 67 6.71 -3.47 -23.48
CA LEU A 67 7.37 -4.10 -22.31
C LEU A 67 8.43 -5.12 -22.76
N ILE A 68 8.20 -5.90 -23.82
CA ILE A 68 9.20 -6.82 -24.38
C ILE A 68 10.41 -6.03 -24.87
N THR A 69 10.18 -4.90 -25.55
CA THR A 69 11.27 -3.99 -25.96
C THR A 69 12.02 -3.43 -24.75
N ALA A 70 11.30 -3.02 -23.70
CA ALA A 70 11.90 -2.52 -22.47
C ALA A 70 12.74 -3.59 -21.77
N VAL A 71 12.24 -4.82 -21.63
CA VAL A 71 13.02 -5.95 -21.06
C VAL A 71 14.27 -6.25 -21.88
N THR A 72 14.21 -6.08 -23.20
CA THR A 72 15.36 -6.34 -24.09
C THR A 72 16.44 -5.27 -23.92
N ASN A 73 16.09 -4.00 -23.92
CA ASN A 73 17.02 -2.88 -24.14
C ASN A 73 17.34 -2.08 -22.87
N LEU A 74 16.53 -2.18 -21.80
CA LEU A 74 16.88 -1.48 -20.56
C LEU A 74 18.10 -2.11 -19.89
N PRO A 75 18.92 -1.30 -19.22
CA PRO A 75 20.09 -1.80 -18.49
C PRO A 75 19.68 -2.52 -17.20
N GLU A 76 20.59 -3.31 -16.65
CA GLU A 76 20.41 -3.93 -15.32
C GLU A 76 20.47 -2.88 -14.20
N THR A 77 21.26 -1.83 -14.39
CA THR A 77 21.37 -0.69 -13.45
C THR A 77 20.82 0.56 -14.12
N GLY A 78 19.93 1.28 -13.45
CA GLY A 78 19.31 2.48 -13.99
C GLY A 78 20.32 3.55 -14.37
N ARG A 79 20.03 4.30 -15.42
CA ARG A 79 20.84 5.41 -15.94
C ARG A 79 21.06 6.52 -14.89
N VAL A 80 20.06 6.74 -14.05
CA VAL A 80 20.10 7.63 -12.89
C VAL A 80 19.60 6.87 -11.68
N THR A 81 19.87 7.38 -10.47
CA THR A 81 19.33 6.80 -9.23
C THR A 81 17.81 6.73 -9.31
N GLY A 82 17.23 5.55 -9.05
CA GLY A 82 15.79 5.30 -9.20
C GLY A 82 15.31 5.18 -10.66
N GLY A 83 16.22 5.25 -11.64
CA GLY A 83 15.90 5.07 -13.05
C GLY A 83 15.45 3.65 -13.38
N LEU A 84 14.73 3.52 -14.50
CA LEU A 84 14.18 2.24 -14.95
C LEU A 84 15.26 1.21 -15.25
N THR A 85 14.97 -0.02 -14.89
CA THR A 85 15.85 -1.17 -15.08
C THR A 85 15.12 -2.31 -15.77
N LYS A 86 15.89 -3.24 -16.30
CA LYS A 86 15.37 -4.48 -16.89
C LYS A 86 14.52 -5.28 -15.89
N THR A 87 14.91 -5.34 -14.62
CA THR A 87 14.16 -6.06 -13.57
C THR A 87 12.81 -5.41 -13.30
N ALA A 88 12.71 -4.08 -13.29
CA ALA A 88 11.42 -3.38 -13.19
C ALA A 88 10.52 -3.70 -14.40
N ALA A 89 11.09 -3.73 -15.61
CA ALA A 89 10.34 -4.07 -16.82
C ALA A 89 9.87 -5.54 -16.82
N ARG A 90 10.69 -6.49 -16.33
CA ARG A 90 10.29 -7.90 -16.14
C ARG A 90 9.11 -8.02 -15.19
N LEU A 91 9.11 -7.29 -14.08
CA LEU A 91 7.99 -7.32 -13.15
C LEU A 91 6.69 -6.86 -13.81
N VAL A 92 6.70 -5.71 -14.47
CA VAL A 92 5.48 -5.17 -15.10
C VAL A 92 5.01 -6.08 -16.25
N LEU A 93 5.93 -6.67 -17.03
CA LEU A 93 5.59 -7.64 -18.08
C LEU A 93 4.96 -8.90 -17.48
N ALA A 94 5.51 -9.44 -16.39
CA ALA A 94 4.95 -10.59 -15.70
C ALA A 94 3.54 -10.30 -15.17
N GLN A 95 3.34 -9.14 -14.55
CA GLN A 95 2.03 -8.69 -14.06
C GLN A 95 1.03 -8.51 -15.22
N ALA A 96 1.48 -7.99 -16.37
CA ALA A 96 0.63 -7.81 -17.54
C ALA A 96 0.20 -9.15 -18.13
N TYR A 97 1.14 -10.10 -18.26
CA TYR A 97 0.81 -11.47 -18.69
C TYR A 97 -0.17 -12.15 -17.73
N LEU A 98 0.11 -12.09 -16.44
CA LEU A 98 -0.75 -12.66 -15.40
C LEU A 98 -2.18 -12.08 -15.47
N THR A 99 -2.30 -10.76 -15.56
CA THR A 99 -3.60 -10.08 -15.61
C THR A 99 -4.37 -10.42 -16.87
N TYR A 100 -3.70 -10.50 -18.03
CA TYR A 100 -4.34 -10.86 -19.28
C TYR A 100 -4.76 -12.34 -19.32
N GLY A 101 -3.96 -13.23 -18.73
CA GLY A 101 -4.33 -14.63 -18.53
C GLY A 101 -5.63 -14.78 -17.72
N TRP A 102 -5.76 -14.02 -16.62
CA TRP A 102 -7.01 -13.96 -15.85
C TRP A 102 -8.18 -13.39 -16.66
N TRP A 103 -7.92 -12.34 -17.44
CA TRP A 103 -8.95 -11.75 -18.29
C TRP A 103 -9.46 -12.74 -19.32
N LEU A 104 -8.59 -13.50 -19.97
CA LEU A 104 -8.97 -14.56 -20.93
C LEU A 104 -9.76 -15.68 -20.26
N GLN A 105 -9.34 -16.14 -19.09
CA GLN A 105 -10.00 -17.22 -18.36
C GLN A 105 -11.38 -16.84 -17.84
N ASN A 106 -11.53 -15.63 -17.32
CA ASN A 106 -12.78 -15.03 -16.85
C ASN A 106 -13.69 -15.97 -16.04
N PRO A 107 -13.23 -16.53 -14.90
CA PRO A 107 -13.95 -17.58 -14.19
C PRO A 107 -15.34 -17.15 -13.67
N ASN A 108 -15.53 -15.87 -13.38
CA ASN A 108 -16.77 -15.33 -12.80
C ASN A 108 -17.62 -14.57 -13.82
N ASN A 109 -17.33 -14.68 -15.13
CA ASN A 109 -18.06 -14.01 -16.20
C ASN A 109 -18.22 -12.50 -15.98
N ILE A 110 -17.10 -11.82 -15.63
CA ILE A 110 -17.05 -10.37 -15.51
C ILE A 110 -17.17 -9.76 -16.92
N PRO A 111 -18.04 -8.78 -17.16
CA PRO A 111 -18.16 -8.15 -18.47
C PRO A 111 -16.88 -7.43 -18.89
N THR A 112 -16.71 -7.26 -20.19
CA THR A 112 -15.64 -6.44 -20.77
C THR A 112 -16.24 -5.32 -21.60
N TYR A 113 -15.54 -4.20 -21.67
CA TYR A 113 -16.01 -3.08 -22.48
C TYR A 113 -14.84 -2.35 -23.16
N PRO A 114 -14.91 -1.96 -24.45
CA PRO A 114 -16.00 -2.31 -25.38
C PRO A 114 -16.24 -3.82 -25.44
N VAL A 115 -17.49 -4.22 -25.69
CA VAL A 115 -17.85 -5.64 -25.77
C VAL A 115 -17.04 -6.31 -26.88
N CYS A 116 -16.38 -7.39 -26.55
CA CYS A 116 -15.61 -8.21 -27.50
C CYS A 116 -15.51 -9.64 -26.99
N ASP A 117 -15.14 -10.54 -27.89
CA ASP A 117 -14.82 -11.93 -27.53
C ASP A 117 -13.53 -11.95 -26.68
N ARG A 118 -13.48 -12.86 -25.71
CA ARG A 118 -12.27 -13.10 -24.89
C ARG A 118 -11.35 -14.09 -25.60
N VAL A 119 -10.87 -13.66 -26.75
CA VAL A 119 -9.97 -14.41 -27.63
C VAL A 119 -8.73 -13.55 -27.85
N ASP A 120 -7.59 -14.18 -27.70
CA ASP A 120 -6.32 -13.53 -28.00
C ASP A 120 -6.09 -13.43 -29.52
N PRO A 121 -5.79 -12.24 -30.07
CA PRO A 121 -5.53 -12.10 -31.52
C PRO A 121 -4.34 -12.90 -32.02
N ASP A 122 -3.36 -13.21 -31.16
CA ASP A 122 -2.18 -14.01 -31.50
C ASP A 122 -2.41 -15.51 -31.30
N GLY A 123 -3.63 -15.93 -30.88
CA GLY A 123 -4.07 -17.31 -30.77
C GLY A 123 -3.59 -18.04 -29.52
N HIS A 124 -3.09 -17.34 -28.50
CA HIS A 124 -2.69 -17.95 -27.25
C HIS A 124 -3.86 -18.05 -26.27
N ASP A 125 -3.83 -19.04 -25.40
CA ASP A 125 -4.81 -19.22 -24.34
C ASP A 125 -4.33 -18.63 -22.99
N ALA A 126 -5.19 -18.66 -21.97
CA ALA A 126 -4.87 -18.19 -20.64
C ALA A 126 -3.67 -18.92 -20.03
N GLN A 127 -3.54 -20.24 -20.29
CA GLN A 127 -2.46 -21.07 -19.76
C GLN A 127 -1.10 -20.64 -20.31
N TRP A 128 -1.04 -20.30 -21.59
CA TRP A 128 0.19 -19.75 -22.18
C TRP A 128 0.61 -18.45 -21.49
N TYR A 129 -0.33 -17.56 -21.17
CA TYR A 129 -0.04 -16.30 -20.47
C TYR A 129 0.38 -16.51 -19.02
N PHE A 130 -0.22 -17.48 -18.31
CA PHE A 130 0.27 -17.83 -16.96
C PHE A 130 1.67 -18.40 -16.99
N GLN A 131 2.01 -19.22 -18.00
CA GLN A 131 3.39 -19.69 -18.15
C GLN A 131 4.36 -18.53 -18.42
N LYS A 132 4.00 -17.60 -19.31
CA LYS A 132 4.83 -16.42 -19.59
C LYS A 132 5.01 -15.52 -18.35
N ALA A 133 3.96 -15.35 -17.55
CA ALA A 133 4.05 -14.60 -16.29
C ALA A 133 5.03 -15.26 -15.32
N TYR A 134 4.93 -16.58 -15.15
CA TYR A 134 5.84 -17.35 -14.30
C TYR A 134 7.29 -17.24 -14.79
N ASP A 135 7.54 -17.52 -16.05
CA ASP A 135 8.90 -17.53 -16.63
C ASP A 135 9.56 -16.14 -16.51
N THR A 136 8.80 -15.08 -16.83
CA THR A 136 9.29 -13.71 -16.78
C THR A 136 9.58 -13.25 -15.35
N ALA A 137 8.69 -13.57 -14.39
CA ALA A 137 8.90 -13.24 -12.99
C ALA A 137 10.09 -14.02 -12.41
N LEU A 138 10.19 -15.32 -12.73
CA LEU A 138 11.30 -16.16 -12.27
C LEU A 138 12.64 -15.70 -12.85
N GLU A 139 12.67 -15.27 -14.12
CA GLU A 139 13.87 -14.68 -14.71
C GLU A 139 14.30 -13.41 -13.94
N GLY A 140 13.34 -12.57 -13.52
CA GLY A 140 13.61 -11.40 -12.69
C GLY A 140 14.18 -11.77 -11.31
N ILE A 141 13.71 -12.87 -10.71
CA ILE A 141 14.22 -13.38 -9.43
C ILE A 141 15.64 -13.96 -9.59
N GLN A 142 15.88 -14.71 -10.65
CA GLN A 142 17.17 -15.39 -10.88
C GLN A 142 18.25 -14.43 -11.41
N ASN A 143 17.85 -13.37 -12.10
CA ASN A 143 18.75 -12.35 -12.65
C ASN A 143 18.32 -10.95 -12.16
N PRO A 144 18.46 -10.66 -10.84
CA PRO A 144 17.86 -9.48 -10.22
C PRO A 144 18.61 -8.16 -10.54
N GLY A 145 19.82 -8.22 -11.11
CA GLY A 145 20.69 -7.06 -11.19
C GLY A 145 21.12 -6.60 -9.79
N PRO A 146 21.01 -5.31 -9.46
CA PRO A 146 21.39 -4.79 -8.14
C PRO A 146 20.33 -5.01 -7.06
N PHE A 147 19.19 -5.62 -7.39
CA PHE A 147 18.05 -5.73 -6.49
C PHE A 147 18.06 -7.01 -5.65
N ALA A 148 17.49 -6.91 -4.47
CA ALA A 148 17.33 -8.03 -3.56
C ALA A 148 16.25 -7.73 -2.52
N LEU A 149 15.70 -8.77 -1.90
CA LEU A 149 14.87 -8.60 -0.71
C LEU A 149 15.70 -8.03 0.44
N GLN A 150 15.13 -7.12 1.21
CA GLN A 150 15.74 -6.67 2.45
C GLN A 150 15.75 -7.81 3.49
N PRO A 151 16.69 -7.78 4.46
CA PRO A 151 16.82 -8.83 5.46
C PRO A 151 15.57 -9.01 6.32
N THR A 152 14.83 -7.94 6.59
CA THR A 152 13.60 -7.94 7.39
C THR A 152 12.54 -7.06 6.74
N PHE A 153 11.27 -7.27 7.07
CA PHE A 153 10.18 -6.42 6.62
C PHE A 153 10.30 -4.97 7.16
N TYR A 154 10.86 -4.81 8.34
CA TYR A 154 11.15 -3.51 8.92
C TYR A 154 12.11 -2.70 8.02
N GLU A 155 13.22 -3.30 7.59
CA GLU A 155 14.22 -2.64 6.74
C GLU A 155 13.67 -2.22 5.37
N VAL A 156 12.67 -2.93 4.84
CA VAL A 156 12.00 -2.51 3.58
C VAL A 156 11.35 -1.15 3.73
N ASN A 157 10.76 -0.86 4.91
CA ASN A 157 9.84 0.26 5.11
C ASN A 157 10.41 1.35 6.04
N ALA A 158 11.60 1.17 6.61
CA ALA A 158 12.23 2.14 7.49
C ALA A 158 12.64 3.41 6.72
N GLY A 159 12.21 4.58 7.21
CA GLY A 159 12.44 5.86 6.54
C GLY A 159 13.92 6.20 6.34
N TYR A 160 14.79 5.77 7.26
CA TYR A 160 16.24 5.94 7.11
C TYR A 160 16.84 5.05 6.02
N ASN A 161 16.10 4.03 5.56
CA ASN A 161 16.52 3.07 4.52
C ASN A 161 15.68 3.21 3.23
N ASP A 162 15.04 4.34 3.05
CA ASP A 162 14.34 4.65 1.79
C ASP A 162 15.28 4.47 0.59
N ARG A 163 14.74 4.10 -0.57
CA ARG A 163 15.50 3.81 -1.81
C ARG A 163 16.43 2.59 -1.70
N ASN A 164 16.08 1.64 -0.82
CA ASN A 164 16.82 0.39 -0.67
C ASN A 164 16.71 -0.52 -1.91
N ASN A 165 17.50 -1.59 -1.93
CA ASN A 165 17.61 -2.50 -3.08
C ASN A 165 16.34 -3.33 -3.36
N GLU A 166 15.29 -3.25 -2.54
CA GLU A 166 14.01 -3.86 -2.83
C GLU A 166 13.10 -2.94 -3.67
N MET A 167 13.40 -1.64 -3.73
CA MET A 167 12.61 -0.66 -4.48
C MET A 167 13.02 -0.64 -5.94
N LEU A 168 12.18 -1.19 -6.83
CA LEU A 168 12.43 -1.22 -8.29
C LEU A 168 12.06 0.09 -8.98
N LEU A 169 10.99 0.73 -8.50
CA LEU A 169 10.51 2.03 -8.97
C LEU A 169 9.77 2.74 -7.85
N TYR A 170 10.01 4.04 -7.72
CA TYR A 170 9.37 4.88 -6.72
C TYR A 170 9.16 6.31 -7.23
N ALA A 171 8.12 6.99 -6.73
CA ALA A 171 7.97 8.43 -6.89
C ALA A 171 8.86 9.11 -5.86
N ASP A 172 9.86 9.84 -6.33
CA ASP A 172 10.91 10.39 -5.47
C ASP A 172 10.56 11.77 -4.89
N HIS A 173 11.05 12.01 -3.69
CA HIS A 173 10.95 13.26 -2.95
C HIS A 173 12.27 13.52 -2.22
N THR A 174 12.50 14.76 -1.76
CA THR A 174 13.75 15.11 -1.08
C THR A 174 13.57 16.26 -0.10
N GLU A 175 14.30 16.23 1.00
CA GLU A 175 14.40 17.36 1.95
C GLU A 175 15.15 18.55 1.34
N ASN A 176 16.02 18.30 0.34
CA ASN A 176 16.86 19.32 -0.26
C ASN A 176 16.17 20.14 -1.35
N SER A 177 15.05 19.66 -1.89
CA SER A 177 14.31 20.34 -2.96
C SER A 177 12.82 19.99 -2.88
N GLU A 178 12.12 20.64 -1.97
CA GLU A 178 10.68 20.45 -1.77
C GLU A 178 9.84 20.90 -2.98
N GLU A 179 10.42 21.64 -3.93
CA GLU A 179 9.75 22.07 -5.17
C GLU A 179 9.19 20.88 -5.97
N PHE A 180 9.89 19.74 -5.94
CA PHE A 180 9.49 18.54 -6.66
C PHE A 180 8.74 17.52 -5.80
N ASN A 181 8.51 17.83 -4.53
CA ASN A 181 7.77 16.92 -3.64
C ASN A 181 6.27 16.99 -3.90
N GLY A 182 5.64 15.82 -4.03
CA GLY A 182 4.21 15.72 -4.22
C GLY A 182 3.45 16.00 -2.91
N GLY A 183 2.58 17.01 -2.93
CA GLY A 183 1.69 17.31 -1.84
C GLY A 183 2.37 17.80 -0.56
N SER A 184 1.58 17.90 0.51
CA SER A 184 2.02 18.46 1.78
C SER A 184 1.30 17.76 2.95
N LEU A 185 1.95 17.68 4.09
CA LEU A 185 1.33 17.27 5.34
C LEU A 185 0.51 18.39 6.00
N SER A 186 0.45 19.58 5.40
CA SER A 186 -0.34 20.70 5.89
C SER A 186 -1.82 20.53 5.59
N TYR A 187 -2.68 20.95 6.53
CA TYR A 187 -4.11 20.95 6.34
C TYR A 187 -4.53 21.95 5.24
N GLY A 188 -5.43 21.52 4.35
CA GLY A 188 -5.96 22.36 3.28
C GLY A 188 -5.07 22.51 2.05
N SER A 189 -3.90 21.91 2.00
CA SER A 189 -2.94 22.03 0.89
C SER A 189 -2.91 20.81 -0.05
N GLY A 190 -4.02 20.13 -0.26
CA GLY A 190 -4.09 19.00 -1.18
C GLY A 190 -3.47 17.68 -0.68
N GLY A 191 -2.79 17.69 0.45
CA GLY A 191 -2.19 16.50 1.03
C GLY A 191 -0.94 16.00 0.28
N ALA A 192 -0.58 14.75 0.50
CA ALA A 192 0.45 14.03 -0.25
C ALA A 192 -0.25 13.04 -1.19
N PRO A 193 -0.50 13.38 -2.45
CA PRO A 193 -1.34 12.57 -3.34
C PRO A 193 -0.75 11.20 -3.66
N ASP A 194 0.55 11.09 -3.60
CA ASP A 194 1.32 9.87 -3.79
C ASP A 194 1.45 9.02 -2.51
N ASN A 195 1.37 9.63 -1.32
CA ASN A 195 1.38 8.94 -0.03
C ASN A 195 0.07 9.16 0.75
N PHE A 196 -1.04 8.95 0.08
CA PHE A 196 -2.38 9.19 0.64
C PHE A 196 -2.66 8.35 1.89
N ALA A 197 -2.31 7.06 1.88
CA ALA A 197 -2.55 6.17 3.00
C ALA A 197 -1.78 6.60 4.26
N GLY A 198 -0.50 6.93 4.13
CA GLY A 198 0.32 7.44 5.23
C GLY A 198 -0.21 8.74 5.83
N TRP A 199 -0.80 9.59 4.99
CA TRP A 199 -1.40 10.85 5.44
C TRP A 199 -2.78 10.66 6.09
N MET A 200 -3.56 9.69 5.64
CA MET A 200 -4.95 9.52 6.07
C MET A 200 -5.13 8.60 7.28
N VAL A 201 -4.27 7.59 7.44
CA VAL A 201 -4.41 6.56 8.49
C VAL A 201 -3.70 7.00 9.77
N THR A 202 -4.13 8.14 10.32
CA THR A 202 -3.62 8.71 11.57
C THR A 202 -4.76 9.33 12.35
N TRP A 203 -4.93 8.98 13.63
CA TRP A 203 -5.94 9.58 14.48
C TRP A 203 -5.39 10.77 15.29
N ASN A 204 -6.26 11.47 16.02
CA ASN A 204 -5.87 12.67 16.76
C ASN A 204 -5.23 12.32 18.12
N TYR A 205 -4.09 11.65 18.10
CA TYR A 205 -3.37 11.18 19.27
C TYR A 205 -2.91 12.32 20.23
N PRO A 206 -2.67 13.58 19.81
CA PRO A 206 -2.38 14.66 20.75
C PRO A 206 -3.54 15.02 21.70
N ASN A 207 -4.73 14.48 21.48
CA ASN A 207 -5.83 14.61 22.44
C ASN A 207 -5.61 13.79 23.72
N MET A 208 -4.64 12.86 23.73
CA MET A 208 -4.25 12.18 24.96
C MET A 208 -3.70 13.15 25.98
N THR A 209 -4.03 12.92 27.24
CA THR A 209 -3.56 13.73 28.35
C THR A 209 -2.87 12.88 29.41
N ALA A 210 -1.86 13.45 30.04
CA ALA A 210 -1.23 12.96 31.25
C ALA A 210 -1.14 14.11 32.26
N LYS A 211 -0.75 13.84 33.50
CA LYS A 211 -0.54 14.86 34.53
C LYS A 211 0.94 15.12 34.74
N ARG A 212 1.32 16.36 34.81
CA ARG A 212 2.68 16.75 35.22
C ARG A 212 2.95 16.27 36.65
N ALA A 213 4.10 15.64 36.88
CA ALA A 213 4.47 15.18 38.23
C ALA A 213 4.82 16.33 39.19
N ASP A 214 5.26 17.49 38.67
CA ASP A 214 5.70 18.64 39.44
C ASP A 214 4.55 19.49 40.03
N ASN A 215 3.40 19.55 39.36
CA ASN A 215 2.29 20.40 39.75
C ASN A 215 0.90 19.84 39.53
N GLY A 216 0.78 18.61 38.99
CA GLY A 216 -0.49 17.93 38.74
C GLY A 216 -1.30 18.47 37.56
N ALA A 217 -0.81 19.46 36.83
CA ALA A 217 -1.51 20.03 35.67
C ALA A 217 -1.59 19.02 34.52
N SER A 218 -2.72 19.00 33.85
CA SER A 218 -2.91 18.19 32.64
C SER A 218 -2.13 18.76 31.45
N PHE A 219 -1.54 17.90 30.63
CA PHE A 219 -0.82 18.28 29.41
C PHE A 219 -0.82 17.16 28.38
N THR A 220 -0.38 17.47 27.16
CA THR A 220 -0.25 16.51 26.05
C THR A 220 1.09 15.79 26.10
N PRO A 221 1.17 14.50 26.46
CA PRO A 221 2.42 13.77 26.59
C PRO A 221 3.02 13.33 25.24
N VAL A 222 2.20 13.23 24.18
CA VAL A 222 2.62 12.84 22.83
C VAL A 222 2.36 14.00 21.88
N LEU A 223 3.40 14.74 21.58
CA LEU A 223 3.36 15.86 20.65
C LEU A 223 3.48 15.38 19.21
N ARG A 224 2.89 16.15 18.31
CA ARG A 224 2.99 15.95 16.88
C ARG A 224 4.45 16.06 16.41
N ALA A 225 4.89 15.09 15.60
CA ALA A 225 6.23 15.09 15.04
C ALA A 225 6.24 14.47 13.63
N ALA A 226 7.19 14.89 12.78
CA ALA A 226 7.42 14.31 11.46
C ALA A 226 8.29 13.03 11.56
N THR A 227 7.88 12.14 12.44
CA THR A 227 8.50 10.84 12.66
C THR A 227 7.60 9.74 12.10
N GLN A 228 8.20 8.64 11.71
CA GLN A 228 7.49 7.56 11.02
C GLN A 228 6.38 6.93 11.87
N ASP A 229 6.53 6.93 13.17
CA ASP A 229 5.60 6.38 14.16
C ASP A 229 4.41 7.29 14.49
N LEU A 230 4.41 8.55 14.08
CA LEU A 230 3.40 9.52 14.46
C LEU A 230 2.62 10.10 13.27
N GLY A 231 3.25 10.87 12.42
CA GLY A 231 2.58 11.51 11.30
C GLY A 231 1.63 12.64 11.70
N ARG A 232 0.74 13.01 10.77
CA ARG A 232 -0.20 14.10 10.96
C ARG A 232 -1.44 13.66 11.72
N PRO A 233 -1.67 14.13 12.94
CA PRO A 233 -2.79 13.70 13.77
C PRO A 233 -4.11 14.30 13.29
N TRP A 234 -4.89 13.49 12.57
CA TRP A 234 -6.17 13.93 12.05
C TRP A 234 -7.05 12.72 11.75
N THR A 235 -8.05 12.47 12.54
CA THR A 235 -8.96 11.33 12.33
C THR A 235 -9.61 11.36 10.95
N ARG A 236 -9.12 10.56 10.01
CA ARG A 236 -9.59 10.49 8.63
C ARG A 236 -10.11 9.10 8.28
N MET A 237 -9.24 8.10 8.32
CA MET A 237 -9.53 6.74 7.91
C MET A 237 -9.03 5.76 8.96
N ALA A 238 -9.95 5.12 9.67
CA ALA A 238 -9.62 3.95 10.47
C ALA A 238 -9.69 2.71 9.58
N PRO A 239 -8.70 1.81 9.60
CA PRO A 239 -8.83 0.52 8.95
C PRO A 239 -10.01 -0.27 9.53
N PRO A 240 -10.69 -1.13 8.74
CA PRO A 240 -11.69 -2.06 9.25
C PRO A 240 -11.11 -2.94 10.36
N GLN A 241 -11.95 -3.38 11.30
CA GLN A 241 -11.48 -4.19 12.44
C GLN A 241 -10.86 -5.52 12.02
N GLU A 242 -11.33 -6.09 10.91
CA GLU A 242 -10.81 -7.33 10.33
C GLU A 242 -9.32 -7.23 9.96
N VAL A 243 -8.84 -6.02 9.64
CA VAL A 243 -7.41 -5.79 9.38
C VAL A 243 -6.57 -6.17 10.61
N PHE A 244 -7.00 -5.76 11.78
CA PHE A 244 -6.26 -6.01 13.04
C PHE A 244 -6.48 -7.41 13.61
N LYS A 245 -7.66 -8.00 13.39
CA LYS A 245 -8.06 -9.28 13.96
C LYS A 245 -7.74 -10.48 13.06
N GLU A 246 -7.90 -10.29 11.73
CA GLU A 246 -7.84 -11.38 10.76
C GLU A 246 -6.65 -11.26 9.82
N THR A 247 -6.49 -10.10 9.15
CA THR A 247 -5.38 -9.92 8.20
C THR A 247 -4.02 -10.09 8.88
N PHE A 248 -3.84 -9.47 10.06
CA PHE A 248 -2.63 -9.58 10.87
C PHE A 248 -2.90 -10.41 12.14
N ALA A 249 -3.42 -11.63 11.98
CA ALA A 249 -3.79 -12.48 13.11
C ALA A 249 -2.56 -13.00 13.89
N ASP A 250 -1.51 -13.42 13.21
CA ASP A 250 -0.27 -13.89 13.83
C ASP A 250 0.69 -12.73 14.13
N LYS A 251 0.53 -12.11 15.29
CA LYS A 251 1.39 -11.01 15.75
C LYS A 251 2.60 -11.48 16.57
N THR A 252 2.72 -12.79 16.77
CA THR A 252 3.85 -13.39 17.49
C THR A 252 5.00 -13.73 16.56
N HIS A 253 4.69 -14.32 15.42
CA HIS A 253 5.70 -14.80 14.49
C HIS A 253 5.86 -13.88 13.28
N ASP A 254 4.79 -13.23 12.81
CA ASP A 254 4.79 -12.36 11.63
C ASP A 254 5.07 -10.91 12.03
N SER A 255 6.27 -10.42 11.70
CA SER A 255 6.71 -9.06 12.02
C SER A 255 5.97 -7.96 11.23
N ARG A 256 5.19 -8.33 10.20
CA ARG A 256 4.55 -7.36 9.31
C ARG A 256 3.48 -6.51 10.00
N TYR A 257 2.88 -6.98 11.09
CA TYR A 257 1.96 -6.15 11.88
C TYR A 257 2.70 -4.94 12.48
N ASP A 258 3.77 -5.18 13.23
CA ASP A 258 4.58 -4.11 13.83
C ASP A 258 5.34 -3.28 12.78
N GLY A 259 5.72 -3.91 11.65
CA GLY A 259 6.33 -3.22 10.51
C GLY A 259 5.33 -2.45 9.63
N THR A 260 4.04 -2.59 9.90
CA THR A 260 2.98 -1.82 9.21
C THR A 260 2.40 -0.74 10.09
N PHE A 261 2.22 -0.99 11.40
CA PHE A 261 1.52 -0.10 12.31
C PHE A 261 2.37 0.32 13.51
N THR A 262 2.18 1.56 13.95
CA THR A 262 2.58 2.02 15.26
C THR A 262 1.55 1.54 16.26
N THR A 263 1.97 0.65 17.15
CA THR A 263 1.12 0.01 18.17
C THR A 263 1.36 0.57 19.57
N VAL A 264 2.43 1.33 19.75
CA VAL A 264 2.74 2.02 21.02
C VAL A 264 3.03 3.50 20.75
N LEU A 265 2.27 4.37 21.38
CA LEU A 265 2.51 5.81 21.35
C LEU A 265 3.36 6.21 22.55
N ARG A 266 4.51 6.82 22.29
CA ARG A 266 5.51 7.14 23.31
C ARG A 266 5.56 8.61 23.63
N ALA A 267 5.86 8.90 24.88
CA ALA A 267 6.04 10.25 25.37
C ALA A 267 7.21 10.96 24.66
N ASN A 268 6.95 12.15 24.13
CA ASN A 268 7.93 12.99 23.44
C ASN A 268 7.77 14.48 23.78
N TRP A 269 7.26 14.80 24.97
CA TRP A 269 6.99 16.19 25.38
C TRP A 269 8.24 17.07 25.39
N ASN A 270 9.44 16.50 25.49
CA ASN A 270 10.72 17.21 25.38
C ASN A 270 10.94 17.88 24.01
N LEU A 271 10.14 17.55 22.99
CA LEU A 271 10.14 18.28 21.71
C LEU A 271 9.68 19.74 21.88
N ASP A 272 8.88 20.05 22.88
CA ASP A 272 8.52 21.42 23.25
C ASP A 272 9.33 21.88 24.45
N GLN A 273 10.60 22.26 24.19
CA GLN A 273 11.54 22.71 25.20
C GLN A 273 11.05 23.96 25.98
N ALA A 274 10.31 24.85 25.33
CA ALA A 274 9.82 26.08 25.94
C ALA A 274 8.82 25.81 27.07
N ASN A 275 7.93 24.82 26.89
CA ASN A 275 6.89 24.52 27.87
C ASN A 275 7.25 23.35 28.79
N TYR A 276 8.05 22.40 28.32
CA TYR A 276 8.28 21.13 29.01
C TYR A 276 9.75 20.76 29.20
N GLY A 277 10.70 21.62 28.82
CA GLY A 277 12.14 21.29 28.85
C GLY A 277 12.68 20.87 30.22
N THR A 278 12.04 21.31 31.31
CA THR A 278 12.39 20.92 32.69
C THR A 278 11.56 19.77 33.25
N LEU A 279 10.52 19.31 32.55
CA LEU A 279 9.63 18.24 33.00
C LEU A 279 10.30 16.88 32.75
N THR A 280 10.75 16.23 33.82
CA THR A 280 11.42 14.92 33.73
C THR A 280 10.47 13.75 33.87
N GLN A 281 9.29 13.96 34.48
CA GLN A 281 8.36 12.89 34.78
C GLN A 281 6.90 13.36 34.73
N ALA A 282 6.03 12.47 34.26
CA ALA A 282 4.57 12.64 34.26
C ALA A 282 3.89 11.48 34.96
N LEU A 283 2.67 11.67 35.42
CA LEU A 283 1.78 10.63 35.93
C LEU A 283 0.77 10.28 34.85
N ASN A 284 0.68 9.00 34.52
CA ASN A 284 -0.18 8.49 33.46
C ASN A 284 -1.20 7.47 34.01
N ALA A 285 -1.41 6.36 33.34
CA ALA A 285 -2.37 5.35 33.79
C ALA A 285 -2.05 4.87 35.21
N ASN A 286 -3.10 4.65 36.00
CA ASN A 286 -3.01 4.28 37.42
C ASN A 286 -2.21 5.26 38.30
N ASP A 287 -2.06 6.53 37.86
CA ASP A 287 -1.21 7.54 38.46
C ASP A 287 0.26 7.09 38.64
N LEU A 288 0.71 6.20 37.74
CA LEU A 288 2.08 5.71 37.70
C LEU A 288 2.98 6.63 36.84
N PRO A 289 4.27 6.72 37.20
CA PRO A 289 5.18 7.62 36.52
C PRO A 289 5.60 7.09 35.14
N ILE A 290 5.73 8.02 34.20
CA ILE A 290 6.36 7.84 32.90
C ILE A 290 7.37 8.95 32.63
N SER A 291 8.36 8.64 31.81
CA SER A 291 9.38 9.57 31.30
C SER A 291 9.28 9.69 29.77
N VAL A 292 10.02 10.63 29.18
CA VAL A 292 10.15 10.70 27.71
C VAL A 292 10.69 9.37 27.18
N GLY A 293 10.05 8.87 26.11
CA GLY A 293 10.34 7.56 25.50
C GLY A 293 9.47 6.42 26.04
N ASP A 294 8.87 6.55 27.22
CA ASP A 294 7.99 5.54 27.78
C ASP A 294 6.64 5.48 27.05
N ALA A 295 6.00 4.33 27.09
CA ALA A 295 4.66 4.15 26.52
C ALA A 295 3.63 5.01 27.26
N VAL A 296 2.84 5.77 26.48
CA VAL A 296 1.67 6.50 26.96
C VAL A 296 0.40 5.69 26.72
N LEU A 297 0.29 5.09 25.54
CA LEU A 297 -0.82 4.23 25.13
C LEU A 297 -0.30 3.09 24.24
N SER A 298 -0.76 1.88 24.53
CA SER A 298 -0.43 0.67 23.77
C SER A 298 -1.67 -0.02 23.21
N PHE A 299 -1.63 -0.43 21.94
CA PHE A 299 -2.61 -1.34 21.35
C PHE A 299 -2.13 -2.78 21.62
N VAL A 300 -2.94 -3.52 22.37
CA VAL A 300 -2.63 -4.90 22.81
C VAL A 300 -3.49 -5.93 22.08
N ASP A 301 -3.09 -7.21 22.12
CA ASP A 301 -3.75 -8.30 21.40
C ASP A 301 -4.82 -9.04 22.21
N PHE A 302 -5.19 -8.51 23.36
CA PHE A 302 -6.17 -9.10 24.25
C PHE A 302 -7.12 -8.04 24.80
N ASP A 303 -8.32 -8.46 25.18
CA ASP A 303 -9.33 -7.60 25.81
C ASP A 303 -9.50 -7.90 27.32
N GLU A 304 -9.02 -9.07 27.75
CA GLU A 304 -9.21 -9.53 29.14
C GLU A 304 -8.39 -8.70 30.13
N GLY A 305 -9.01 -8.37 31.26
CA GLY A 305 -8.36 -7.64 32.35
C GLY A 305 -8.15 -6.15 32.11
N ILE A 306 -8.71 -5.60 31.03
CA ILE A 306 -8.68 -4.17 30.76
C ILE A 306 -9.89 -3.50 31.40
N ASP A 307 -9.67 -2.52 32.26
CA ASP A 307 -10.72 -1.68 32.86
C ASP A 307 -10.88 -0.39 32.05
N TYR A 308 -11.97 -0.30 31.29
CA TYR A 308 -12.29 0.88 30.50
C TYR A 308 -13.17 1.87 31.27
N PRO A 309 -13.04 3.20 31.02
CA PRO A 309 -13.93 4.18 31.60
C PRO A 309 -15.38 3.91 31.21
N LYS A 310 -16.29 4.00 32.19
CA LYS A 310 -17.72 3.63 32.04
C LYS A 310 -18.53 4.69 31.31
N ASP A 311 -18.07 5.93 31.34
CA ASP A 311 -18.67 7.05 30.59
C ASP A 311 -17.62 8.06 30.15
N GLN A 312 -18.04 9.02 29.31
CA GLN A 312 -17.13 10.04 28.79
C GLN A 312 -16.62 11.03 29.84
N ASN A 313 -17.29 11.13 31.00
CA ASN A 313 -16.91 12.02 32.08
C ASN A 313 -15.84 11.42 32.99
N ASP A 314 -15.67 10.10 32.94
CA ASP A 314 -14.65 9.35 33.70
C ASP A 314 -13.36 9.11 32.86
N VAL A 315 -13.18 9.85 31.80
CA VAL A 315 -12.03 9.67 30.88
C VAL A 315 -10.81 10.39 31.42
N LYS A 316 -9.90 9.65 32.06
CA LYS A 316 -8.65 10.20 32.62
C LYS A 316 -7.65 10.66 31.54
N ASN A 317 -7.75 10.16 30.33
CA ASN A 317 -6.81 10.42 29.23
C ASN A 317 -7.43 11.06 27.98
N SER A 318 -8.68 11.50 28.06
CA SER A 318 -9.44 12.17 26.98
C SER A 318 -9.72 11.35 25.71
N VAL A 319 -9.20 10.11 25.59
CA VAL A 319 -9.38 9.24 24.42
C VAL A 319 -10.03 7.88 24.76
N GLY A 320 -10.30 7.64 26.05
CA GLY A 320 -10.97 6.41 26.50
C GLY A 320 -10.11 5.15 26.40
N GLY A 321 -8.80 5.28 26.57
CA GLY A 321 -7.92 4.13 26.79
C GLY A 321 -8.22 3.46 28.13
N GLY A 322 -8.12 2.12 28.19
CA GLY A 322 -8.31 1.35 29.41
C GLY A 322 -7.07 1.28 30.28
N THR A 323 -7.22 0.80 31.48
CA THR A 323 -6.14 0.58 32.45
C THR A 323 -5.99 -0.90 32.80
N ILE A 324 -4.75 -1.31 33.06
CA ILE A 324 -4.43 -2.62 33.65
C ILE A 324 -3.65 -2.34 34.92
N LYS A 325 -4.04 -2.96 36.03
CA LYS A 325 -3.39 -2.77 37.33
C LYS A 325 -1.88 -2.95 37.24
N GLY A 326 -1.13 -1.95 37.69
CA GLY A 326 0.35 -1.97 37.71
C GLY A 326 1.03 -1.53 36.40
N ARG A 327 0.28 -1.19 35.35
CA ARG A 327 0.83 -0.58 34.12
C ARG A 327 0.71 0.93 34.16
N ALA A 328 1.75 1.60 33.67
CA ALA A 328 1.79 3.05 33.53
C ALA A 328 1.18 3.55 32.21
N ASP A 329 1.18 2.74 31.17
CA ASP A 329 0.53 3.06 29.89
C ASP A 329 -0.97 2.73 29.92
N TYR A 330 -1.75 3.53 29.21
CA TYR A 330 -3.11 3.16 28.85
C TYR A 330 -3.07 2.07 27.77
N VAL A 331 -4.12 1.25 27.72
CA VAL A 331 -4.20 0.13 26.75
C VAL A 331 -5.50 0.17 25.96
N VAL A 332 -5.43 -0.33 24.73
CA VAL A 332 -6.59 -0.52 23.85
C VAL A 332 -6.52 -1.93 23.29
N GLY A 333 -7.46 -2.77 23.71
CA GLY A 333 -7.63 -4.12 23.16
C GLY A 333 -8.34 -4.11 21.81
N PRO A 334 -8.34 -5.23 21.08
CA PRO A 334 -8.91 -5.34 19.73
C PRO A 334 -10.37 -4.89 19.63
N SER A 335 -11.19 -5.18 20.64
CA SER A 335 -12.61 -4.82 20.68
C SER A 335 -12.85 -3.33 20.96
N ALA A 336 -11.87 -2.61 21.50
CA ALA A 336 -11.96 -1.19 21.81
C ALA A 336 -11.30 -0.29 20.75
N ILE A 337 -10.70 -0.86 19.71
CA ILE A 337 -10.26 -0.11 18.55
C ILE A 337 -11.47 0.57 17.92
N SER A 338 -11.37 1.89 17.70
CA SER A 338 -12.44 2.69 17.13
C SER A 338 -11.87 3.73 16.17
N ARG A 339 -12.75 4.42 15.43
CA ARG A 339 -12.33 5.54 14.57
C ARG A 339 -11.59 6.67 15.29
N LEU A 340 -11.66 6.73 16.62
CA LEU A 340 -10.99 7.75 17.43
C LEU A 340 -9.63 7.30 17.96
N LYS A 341 -9.35 5.99 17.95
CA LYS A 341 -8.10 5.39 18.41
C LYS A 341 -7.87 4.05 17.73
N TYR A 342 -6.85 3.95 16.92
CA TYR A 342 -6.44 2.77 16.15
C TYR A 342 -4.93 2.81 15.90
N PRO A 343 -4.27 1.67 15.63
CA PRO A 343 -2.85 1.66 15.25
C PRO A 343 -2.60 2.57 14.04
N ILE A 344 -1.62 3.45 14.15
CA ILE A 344 -1.24 4.41 13.09
C ILE A 344 -0.43 3.68 12.02
N LEU A 345 -0.60 4.06 10.75
CA LEU A 345 0.18 3.46 9.65
C LEU A 345 1.64 3.92 9.70
N TRP A 346 2.50 3.10 10.29
CA TRP A 346 3.94 3.32 10.38
C TRP A 346 4.65 3.19 9.02
N LYS A 347 4.32 2.16 8.28
CA LYS A 347 4.97 1.77 7.03
C LYS A 347 5.14 2.92 6.03
N LEU A 348 4.12 3.74 5.88
CA LEU A 348 4.10 4.92 5.01
C LEU A 348 4.08 6.23 5.80
N GLY A 349 4.45 6.18 7.08
CA GLY A 349 4.53 7.36 7.94
C GLY A 349 5.57 8.36 7.45
N PRO A 350 5.41 9.65 7.77
CA PRO A 350 6.38 10.67 7.39
C PRO A 350 7.73 10.45 8.08
N TYR A 351 8.81 10.82 7.41
CA TYR A 351 10.14 10.78 7.99
C TYR A 351 10.94 11.98 7.51
N ARG A 352 11.43 12.78 8.47
CA ARG A 352 12.33 13.90 8.21
C ARG A 352 13.41 13.94 9.25
N THR A 353 14.64 14.22 8.84
CA THR A 353 15.79 14.36 9.74
C THR A 353 15.86 15.74 10.39
N ASP A 354 15.27 16.76 9.75
CA ASP A 354 15.29 18.15 10.18
C ASP A 354 14.04 18.58 10.97
N ASN A 355 13.00 17.75 11.03
CA ASN A 355 11.66 18.08 11.55
C ASN A 355 11.13 19.43 11.00
N ASN A 356 11.61 19.86 9.84
CA ASN A 356 11.30 21.13 9.18
C ASN A 356 11.47 22.37 10.11
N GLY A 357 12.39 22.33 11.05
CA GLY A 357 12.64 23.40 12.03
C GLY A 357 11.48 23.71 12.98
N THR A 358 10.39 22.92 12.95
CA THR A 358 9.17 23.15 13.72
C THR A 358 8.97 22.06 14.75
N VAL A 359 9.35 22.35 15.98
CA VAL A 359 9.19 21.42 17.10
C VAL A 359 7.71 21.18 17.38
N GLY A 360 7.30 19.90 17.46
CA GLY A 360 5.94 19.50 17.80
C GLY A 360 4.87 19.79 16.73
N GLN A 361 5.18 20.49 15.64
CA GLN A 361 4.21 20.96 14.64
C GLN A 361 4.69 20.77 13.20
N PRO A 362 5.19 19.59 12.77
CA PRO A 362 5.68 19.43 11.41
C PRO A 362 4.50 19.46 10.42
N ASN A 363 4.51 20.43 9.52
CA ASN A 363 3.53 20.60 8.46
C ASN A 363 4.15 20.59 7.05
N ALA A 364 5.42 20.24 6.97
CA ALA A 364 6.16 20.27 5.72
C ALA A 364 5.66 19.20 4.72
N ALA A 365 6.07 19.35 3.47
CA ALA A 365 5.86 18.38 2.43
C ALA A 365 6.45 17.01 2.82
N SER A 366 5.86 15.94 2.31
CA SER A 366 6.44 14.61 2.43
C SER A 366 7.77 14.57 1.68
N THR A 367 8.79 13.99 2.30
CA THR A 367 10.13 13.83 1.71
C THR A 367 10.48 12.37 1.45
N ARG A 368 9.62 11.45 1.88
CA ARG A 368 9.80 10.03 1.62
C ARG A 368 9.38 9.67 0.19
N PRO A 369 10.16 8.87 -0.53
CA PRO A 369 9.73 8.28 -1.78
C PRO A 369 8.53 7.36 -1.55
N PHE A 370 7.57 7.38 -2.48
CA PHE A 370 6.45 6.43 -2.47
C PHE A 370 6.78 5.22 -3.35
N PRO A 371 6.76 3.99 -2.82
CA PRO A 371 7.08 2.79 -3.58
C PRO A 371 6.00 2.51 -4.64
N ILE A 372 6.42 2.32 -5.89
CA ILE A 372 5.53 1.97 -7.01
C ILE A 372 5.67 0.49 -7.36
N LEU A 373 6.91 -0.01 -7.42
CA LEU A 373 7.23 -1.40 -7.72
C LEU A 373 8.30 -1.91 -6.76
N LYS A 374 8.08 -3.10 -6.20
CA LYS A 374 9.01 -3.77 -5.29
C LYS A 374 9.48 -5.11 -5.84
N PHE A 375 10.70 -5.49 -5.52
CA PHE A 375 11.29 -6.77 -5.92
C PHE A 375 10.49 -7.99 -5.40
N SER A 376 9.90 -7.87 -4.21
CA SER A 376 9.04 -8.90 -3.63
C SER A 376 7.82 -9.25 -4.49
N GLU A 377 7.33 -8.34 -5.33
CA GLU A 377 6.19 -8.58 -6.23
C GLU A 377 6.47 -9.65 -7.29
N LEU A 378 7.74 -9.86 -7.67
CA LEU A 378 8.13 -10.94 -8.59
C LEU A 378 7.79 -12.32 -8.01
N TYR A 379 8.02 -12.51 -6.69
CA TYR A 379 7.70 -13.75 -6.00
C TYR A 379 6.19 -14.03 -5.99
N PHE A 380 5.39 -13.00 -5.76
CA PHE A 380 3.93 -13.13 -5.79
C PHE A 380 3.40 -13.39 -7.21
N ALA A 381 3.93 -12.70 -8.21
CA ALA A 381 3.52 -12.91 -9.60
C ALA A 381 3.84 -14.35 -10.09
N ALA A 382 5.04 -14.85 -9.75
CA ALA A 382 5.43 -16.23 -10.06
C ALA A 382 4.58 -17.25 -9.29
N ALA A 383 4.33 -17.02 -8.00
CA ALA A 383 3.52 -17.91 -7.17
C ALA A 383 2.06 -17.99 -7.67
N GLU A 384 1.45 -16.85 -8.00
CA GLU A 384 0.09 -16.80 -8.54
C GLU A 384 0.00 -17.51 -9.89
N ALA A 385 0.95 -17.29 -10.78
CA ALA A 385 1.02 -17.99 -12.07
C ALA A 385 1.20 -19.50 -11.89
N ALA A 386 2.01 -19.93 -10.92
CA ALA A 386 2.17 -21.36 -10.58
C ALA A 386 0.85 -21.98 -10.08
N VAL A 387 0.10 -21.29 -9.21
CA VAL A 387 -1.24 -21.72 -8.76
C VAL A 387 -2.22 -21.79 -9.94
N LYS A 388 -2.05 -20.94 -10.93
CA LYS A 388 -2.85 -20.96 -12.17
C LYS A 388 -2.41 -22.04 -13.16
N GLY A 389 -1.48 -22.90 -12.80
CA GLY A 389 -1.07 -24.09 -13.54
C GLY A 389 0.16 -23.91 -14.43
N ALA A 390 0.94 -22.84 -14.26
CA ALA A 390 2.23 -22.73 -14.91
C ALA A 390 3.16 -23.88 -14.46
N ALA A 391 3.89 -24.46 -15.38
CA ALA A 391 4.90 -25.47 -15.10
C ALA A 391 6.06 -24.81 -14.30
N THR A 392 6.34 -25.34 -13.12
CA THR A 392 7.31 -24.75 -12.21
C THR A 392 8.69 -25.41 -12.32
N GLN A 393 9.75 -24.63 -12.07
CA GLN A 393 11.10 -25.15 -11.91
C GLN A 393 11.30 -25.75 -10.49
N PRO A 394 12.17 -26.73 -10.32
CA PRO A 394 12.52 -27.26 -8.99
C PRO A 394 12.99 -26.15 -8.03
N GLY A 395 12.42 -26.11 -6.81
CA GLY A 395 12.72 -25.10 -5.81
C GLY A 395 12.00 -23.76 -6.01
N TYR A 396 11.10 -23.68 -7.00
CA TYR A 396 10.31 -22.47 -7.29
C TYR A 396 8.83 -22.80 -7.45
N SER A 397 8.29 -23.74 -6.69
CA SER A 397 6.85 -23.95 -6.60
C SER A 397 6.17 -22.73 -5.98
N ALA A 398 4.85 -22.64 -6.09
CA ALA A 398 4.09 -21.55 -5.42
C ALA A 398 4.43 -21.48 -3.92
N ARG A 399 4.54 -22.64 -3.26
CA ARG A 399 4.91 -22.72 -1.83
C ARG A 399 6.33 -22.24 -1.58
N ASP A 400 7.31 -22.64 -2.41
CA ASP A 400 8.71 -22.21 -2.25
C ASP A 400 8.81 -20.68 -2.38
N LEU A 401 8.17 -20.10 -3.40
CA LEU A 401 8.17 -18.65 -3.65
C LEU A 401 7.54 -17.86 -2.49
N ILE A 402 6.39 -18.29 -2.00
CA ILE A 402 5.73 -17.66 -0.85
C ILE A 402 6.55 -17.82 0.43
N ASN A 403 7.23 -18.97 0.61
CA ASN A 403 8.07 -19.21 1.77
C ASN A 403 9.28 -18.28 1.85
N VAL A 404 9.81 -17.80 0.74
CA VAL A 404 10.86 -16.76 0.76
C VAL A 404 10.36 -15.50 1.46
N ILE A 405 9.16 -15.04 1.12
CA ILE A 405 8.55 -13.85 1.72
C ILE A 405 8.18 -14.11 3.18
N ARG A 406 7.60 -15.26 3.49
CA ARG A 406 7.20 -15.62 4.85
C ARG A 406 8.38 -15.83 5.79
N ALA A 407 9.49 -16.40 5.30
CA ALA A 407 10.72 -16.51 6.07
C ALA A 407 11.27 -15.13 6.45
N ARG A 408 11.26 -14.18 5.50
CA ARG A 408 11.63 -12.79 5.79
C ARG A 408 10.69 -12.14 6.80
N ALA A 409 9.37 -12.37 6.68
CA ALA A 409 8.36 -11.85 7.60
C ALA A 409 8.55 -12.37 9.05
N GLY A 410 9.11 -13.57 9.22
CA GLY A 410 9.45 -14.13 10.53
C GLY A 410 10.66 -13.49 11.22
N LYS A 411 11.42 -12.63 10.52
CA LYS A 411 12.61 -11.98 11.08
C LYS A 411 12.27 -10.63 11.68
N TRP A 412 12.56 -10.49 12.97
CA TRP A 412 12.31 -9.28 13.73
C TRP A 412 13.60 -8.49 13.94
N SER A 413 13.60 -7.23 13.59
CA SER A 413 14.64 -6.25 13.94
C SER A 413 14.08 -5.03 14.66
N PHE A 414 12.76 -5.05 14.94
CA PHE A 414 12.02 -3.97 15.57
C PHE A 414 10.73 -4.50 16.18
N SER A 415 10.27 -3.91 17.29
CA SER A 415 8.98 -4.21 17.89
C SER A 415 8.45 -2.98 18.62
N ASN A 416 7.37 -2.39 18.12
CA ASN A 416 6.66 -1.31 18.81
C ASN A 416 6.07 -1.78 20.15
N ALA A 417 5.52 -3.00 20.18
CA ALA A 417 4.83 -3.53 21.36
C ALA A 417 5.75 -3.69 22.58
N LYS A 418 7.04 -3.93 22.36
CA LYS A 418 8.01 -4.18 23.45
C LYS A 418 8.68 -2.94 24.01
N ASN A 419 8.35 -1.76 23.52
CA ASN A 419 8.94 -0.49 23.98
C ASN A 419 10.47 -0.36 23.77
N ASP A 420 11.11 -1.32 23.16
CA ASP A 420 12.53 -1.36 22.83
C ASP A 420 12.80 -2.09 21.52
N TYR A 421 14.07 -2.20 21.13
CA TYR A 421 14.51 -2.94 19.97
C TYR A 421 14.42 -4.44 20.22
N TYR A 422 13.72 -5.15 19.35
CA TYR A 422 13.51 -6.59 19.45
C TYR A 422 14.12 -7.31 18.26
N VAL A 423 14.91 -8.34 18.53
CA VAL A 423 15.53 -9.22 17.53
C VAL A 423 15.09 -10.64 17.78
N ALA A 424 14.48 -11.25 16.78
CA ALA A 424 14.09 -12.67 16.82
C ALA A 424 14.05 -13.23 15.39
N ASP A 425 14.11 -14.53 15.27
CA ASP A 425 13.97 -15.25 14.01
C ASP A 425 12.95 -16.39 14.16
N PHE A 426 11.77 -16.18 13.62
CA PHE A 426 10.65 -17.13 13.50
C PHE A 426 10.46 -17.59 12.05
N SER A 427 11.51 -17.50 11.22
CA SER A 427 11.45 -17.89 9.81
C SER A 427 10.96 -19.34 9.64
N LYS A 428 11.38 -20.22 10.54
CA LYS A 428 10.99 -21.63 10.51
C LYS A 428 9.51 -21.81 10.82
N GLU A 429 9.01 -21.19 11.89
CA GLU A 429 7.60 -21.23 12.30
C GLU A 429 6.70 -20.70 11.19
N MET A 430 7.08 -19.57 10.58
CA MET A 430 6.37 -18.97 9.47
C MET A 430 6.31 -19.89 8.24
N THR A 431 7.41 -20.55 7.88
CA THR A 431 7.45 -21.46 6.72
C THR A 431 6.79 -22.80 7.00
N ASP A 432 6.89 -23.33 8.22
CA ASP A 432 6.19 -24.55 8.63
C ASP A 432 4.67 -24.38 8.62
N ALA A 433 4.17 -23.19 9.01
CA ALA A 433 2.76 -22.86 9.00
C ALA A 433 2.19 -22.63 7.58
N THR A 434 3.03 -22.58 6.54
CA THR A 434 2.57 -22.43 5.15
C THR A 434 1.89 -23.70 4.67
N PRO A 435 0.65 -23.65 4.14
CA PRO A 435 -0.03 -24.83 3.61
C PRO A 435 0.79 -25.56 2.54
N GLN A 436 0.59 -26.86 2.41
CA GLN A 436 1.23 -27.64 1.35
C GLN A 436 0.73 -27.25 -0.03
N GLU A 437 -0.57 -26.97 -0.13
CA GLU A 437 -1.22 -26.47 -1.34
C GLU A 437 -1.52 -24.98 -1.17
N ILE A 438 -0.95 -24.16 -2.04
CA ILE A 438 -1.19 -22.72 -2.09
C ILE A 438 -2.39 -22.43 -2.98
N THR A 439 -3.32 -21.63 -2.47
CA THR A 439 -4.50 -21.17 -3.21
C THR A 439 -4.37 -19.69 -3.57
N ILE A 440 -5.22 -19.22 -4.49
CA ILE A 440 -5.32 -17.78 -4.81
C ILE A 440 -5.70 -16.98 -3.55
N ASP A 441 -6.59 -17.50 -2.72
CA ASP A 441 -7.00 -16.85 -1.48
C ASP A 441 -5.83 -16.68 -0.53
N TYR A 442 -5.00 -17.71 -0.39
CA TYR A 442 -3.81 -17.62 0.44
C TYR A 442 -2.82 -16.55 -0.06
N ILE A 443 -2.61 -16.47 -1.39
CA ILE A 443 -1.78 -15.43 -2.00
C ILE A 443 -2.37 -14.04 -1.74
N LEU A 444 -3.68 -13.87 -1.90
CA LEU A 444 -4.35 -12.60 -1.64
C LEU A 444 -4.24 -12.17 -0.17
N ASP A 445 -4.22 -13.10 0.78
CA ASP A 445 -3.99 -12.82 2.20
C ASP A 445 -2.55 -12.41 2.47
N GLU A 446 -1.58 -13.06 1.85
CA GLU A 446 -0.17 -12.66 1.93
C GLU A 446 0.08 -11.27 1.31
N LEU A 447 -0.52 -10.97 0.13
CA LEU A 447 -0.48 -9.65 -0.50
C LEU A 447 -1.09 -8.57 0.41
N SER A 448 -2.17 -8.89 1.15
CA SER A 448 -2.78 -7.96 2.10
C SER A 448 -1.82 -7.56 3.21
N ARG A 449 -1.06 -8.52 3.75
CA ARG A 449 -0.06 -8.26 4.79
C ARG A 449 1.16 -7.52 4.24
N GLU A 450 1.61 -7.91 3.07
CA GLU A 450 2.84 -7.35 2.46
C GLU A 450 2.64 -5.91 1.98
N TYR A 451 1.52 -5.60 1.32
CA TYR A 451 1.30 -4.32 0.63
C TYR A 451 0.17 -3.47 1.23
N PHE A 452 -0.16 -3.66 2.52
CA PHE A 452 -1.16 -2.82 3.17
C PHE A 452 -0.82 -1.32 3.01
N GLY A 453 -1.78 -0.55 2.51
CA GLY A 453 -1.65 0.90 2.31
C GLY A 453 -0.97 1.33 1.00
N GLU A 454 -0.41 0.42 0.20
CA GLU A 454 0.35 0.76 -1.02
C GLU A 454 -0.49 0.81 -2.31
N GLY A 455 -1.82 0.67 -2.21
CA GLY A 455 -2.73 0.87 -3.35
C GLY A 455 -2.93 -0.34 -4.26
N HIS A 456 -2.36 -1.49 -3.95
CA HIS A 456 -2.43 -2.70 -4.81
C HIS A 456 -3.80 -3.40 -4.74
N ARG A 457 -4.47 -3.37 -3.59
CA ARG A 457 -5.58 -4.28 -3.26
C ARG A 457 -6.72 -4.33 -4.26
N TRP A 458 -7.17 -3.15 -4.77
CA TRP A 458 -8.28 -3.13 -5.73
C TRP A 458 -7.92 -3.85 -7.03
N PHE A 459 -6.71 -3.63 -7.55
CA PHE A 459 -6.23 -4.31 -8.76
C PHE A 459 -6.12 -5.82 -8.58
N ASP A 460 -5.68 -6.28 -7.41
CA ASP A 460 -5.60 -7.71 -7.10
C ASP A 460 -6.98 -8.36 -7.08
N LEU A 461 -7.95 -7.74 -6.41
CA LEU A 461 -9.32 -8.25 -6.29
C LEU A 461 -10.08 -8.22 -7.62
N VAL A 462 -9.82 -7.21 -8.46
CA VAL A 462 -10.42 -7.13 -9.81
C VAL A 462 -9.79 -8.18 -10.73
N ARG A 463 -8.45 -8.31 -10.72
CA ARG A 463 -7.74 -9.34 -11.53
C ARG A 463 -8.25 -10.74 -11.20
N THR A 464 -8.29 -11.10 -9.93
CA THR A 464 -8.72 -12.42 -9.46
C THR A 464 -10.23 -12.62 -9.45
N GLN A 465 -10.99 -11.53 -9.73
CA GLN A 465 -12.46 -11.51 -9.74
C GLN A 465 -13.11 -11.86 -8.39
N THR A 466 -12.44 -11.55 -7.29
CA THR A 466 -12.86 -11.86 -5.91
C THR A 466 -13.34 -10.64 -5.12
N TRP A 467 -13.49 -9.48 -5.78
CA TRP A 467 -13.80 -8.23 -5.08
C TRP A 467 -15.12 -8.28 -4.32
N ALA A 468 -16.19 -8.79 -4.93
CA ALA A 468 -17.50 -8.91 -4.27
C ALA A 468 -17.45 -9.83 -3.04
N GLU A 469 -16.69 -10.91 -3.11
CA GLU A 469 -16.53 -11.88 -2.03
C GLU A 469 -15.70 -11.31 -0.87
N ARG A 470 -14.52 -10.78 -1.18
CA ARG A 470 -13.52 -10.40 -0.17
C ARG A 470 -13.69 -8.99 0.40
N ALA A 471 -14.44 -8.12 -0.27
CA ALA A 471 -14.63 -6.74 0.16
C ALA A 471 -16.11 -6.30 0.15
N GLY A 472 -17.03 -7.23 0.03
CA GLY A 472 -18.47 -6.96 0.07
C GLY A 472 -18.96 -6.58 1.46
N THR A 473 -18.40 -7.18 2.50
CA THR A 473 -18.77 -6.92 3.90
C THR A 473 -17.54 -6.53 4.71
N TYR A 474 -17.69 -5.54 5.59
CA TYR A 474 -16.63 -5.05 6.47
C TYR A 474 -17.21 -4.35 7.69
N THR A 475 -16.45 -4.31 8.78
CA THR A 475 -16.86 -3.70 10.04
C THR A 475 -16.10 -2.40 10.28
N ILE A 476 -16.82 -1.28 10.30
CA ILE A 476 -16.25 0.01 10.73
C ILE A 476 -16.27 0.12 12.25
N ALA A 477 -15.29 0.82 12.79
CA ALA A 477 -15.13 1.02 14.22
C ALA A 477 -15.79 2.31 14.72
N GLY A 478 -17.06 2.52 14.35
CA GLY A 478 -17.90 3.66 14.76
C GLY A 478 -18.23 4.64 13.63
N MET A 479 -19.41 5.25 13.72
CA MET A 479 -19.97 6.16 12.70
C MET A 479 -19.43 7.58 12.78
N ASN A 480 -19.20 8.09 14.00
CA ASN A 480 -18.80 9.48 14.23
C ASN A 480 -18.08 9.61 15.58
N ALA A 481 -17.79 10.82 16.01
CA ALA A 481 -17.03 11.09 17.24
C ALA A 481 -17.79 10.72 18.53
N THR A 482 -19.10 10.60 18.48
CA THR A 482 -19.94 10.28 19.64
C THR A 482 -20.48 8.86 19.62
N ASP A 483 -20.49 8.19 18.46
CA ASP A 483 -20.89 6.80 18.32
C ASP A 483 -19.70 5.99 17.75
N VAL A 484 -19.01 5.30 18.64
CA VAL A 484 -17.87 4.43 18.35
C VAL A 484 -18.25 2.94 18.34
N THR A 485 -19.53 2.62 18.37
CA THR A 485 -20.02 1.25 18.30
C THR A 485 -19.65 0.63 16.95
N PRO A 486 -19.03 -0.55 16.92
CA PRO A 486 -18.74 -1.26 15.67
C PRO A 486 -20.00 -1.55 14.87
N GLN A 487 -19.95 -1.31 13.57
CA GLN A 487 -21.08 -1.55 12.66
C GLN A 487 -20.60 -2.27 11.40
N THR A 488 -21.29 -3.35 11.05
CA THR A 488 -21.01 -4.11 9.85
C THR A 488 -21.81 -3.56 8.67
N TYR A 489 -21.09 -3.29 7.57
CA TYR A 489 -21.66 -2.83 6.31
C TYR A 489 -21.50 -3.87 5.24
N THR A 490 -22.56 -4.07 4.46
CA THR A 490 -22.54 -4.89 3.25
C THR A 490 -22.77 -3.99 2.04
N ARG A 491 -21.87 -4.08 1.07
CA ARG A 491 -21.96 -3.37 -0.20
C ARG A 491 -22.44 -4.31 -1.28
N THR A 492 -23.29 -3.83 -2.17
CA THR A 492 -23.60 -4.52 -3.41
C THR A 492 -22.52 -4.21 -4.44
N ILE A 493 -21.67 -5.18 -4.74
CA ILE A 493 -20.65 -5.08 -5.78
C ILE A 493 -21.12 -5.90 -6.97
N ASN A 494 -21.64 -5.21 -7.98
CA ASN A 494 -22.08 -5.83 -9.22
C ASN A 494 -20.89 -6.09 -10.16
N LYS A 495 -21.11 -6.92 -11.18
CA LYS A 495 -20.04 -7.27 -12.13
C LYS A 495 -19.52 -6.09 -12.94
N GLU A 496 -20.38 -5.15 -13.29
CA GLU A 496 -20.01 -3.89 -13.97
C GLU A 496 -19.07 -3.01 -13.16
N HIS A 497 -19.13 -3.08 -11.82
CA HIS A 497 -18.26 -2.31 -10.94
C HIS A 497 -16.77 -2.72 -11.00
N TYR A 498 -16.45 -3.86 -11.64
CA TYR A 498 -15.07 -4.26 -11.88
C TYR A 498 -14.32 -3.37 -12.88
N LEU A 499 -15.04 -2.48 -13.56
CA LEU A 499 -14.47 -1.34 -14.28
C LEU A 499 -14.90 -0.03 -13.62
N ARG A 500 -14.03 0.97 -13.64
CA ARG A 500 -14.36 2.31 -13.16
C ARG A 500 -15.14 3.09 -14.22
N PRO A 501 -15.98 4.06 -13.83
CA PRO A 501 -16.59 4.98 -14.79
C PRO A 501 -15.51 5.80 -15.50
N ILE A 502 -15.73 6.10 -16.77
CA ILE A 502 -14.95 7.13 -17.45
C ILE A 502 -15.26 8.47 -16.74
N PRO A 503 -14.24 9.24 -16.32
CA PRO A 503 -14.46 10.50 -15.63
C PRO A 503 -15.35 11.47 -16.43
N GLN A 504 -16.33 12.10 -15.78
CA GLN A 504 -17.25 13.02 -16.44
C GLN A 504 -16.49 14.15 -17.16
N SER A 505 -15.42 14.67 -16.55
CA SER A 505 -14.58 15.70 -17.19
C SER A 505 -13.96 15.25 -18.50
N GLN A 506 -13.68 13.96 -18.67
CA GLN A 506 -13.21 13.41 -19.95
C GLN A 506 -14.34 13.39 -20.98
N LEU A 507 -15.54 12.95 -20.61
CA LEU A 507 -16.71 12.94 -21.50
C LEU A 507 -17.09 14.35 -21.91
N ASP A 508 -17.09 15.32 -20.99
CA ASP A 508 -17.40 16.72 -21.26
C ASP A 508 -16.40 17.38 -22.22
N ALA A 509 -15.14 16.95 -22.18
CA ALA A 509 -14.10 17.43 -23.08
C ALA A 509 -14.17 16.85 -24.50
N MET A 510 -14.97 15.79 -24.73
CA MET A 510 -15.09 15.13 -26.03
C MET A 510 -16.08 15.86 -26.93
N GLU A 511 -15.70 16.07 -28.20
CA GLU A 511 -16.57 16.63 -29.25
C GLU A 511 -17.42 15.51 -29.89
N MET A 512 -18.31 14.94 -29.08
CA MET A 512 -19.18 13.82 -29.43
C MET A 512 -20.61 14.16 -29.04
N THR A 513 -21.58 13.51 -29.67
CA THR A 513 -23.00 13.63 -29.25
C THR A 513 -23.20 12.99 -27.89
N GLU A 514 -24.29 13.28 -27.21
CA GLU A 514 -24.58 12.69 -25.90
C GLU A 514 -24.79 11.16 -26.00
N GLU A 515 -25.32 10.68 -27.12
CA GLU A 515 -25.45 9.26 -27.42
C GLU A 515 -24.08 8.59 -27.56
N GLU A 516 -23.15 9.20 -28.29
CA GLU A 516 -21.77 8.69 -28.45
C GLU A 516 -21.00 8.71 -27.13
N LYS A 517 -21.20 9.73 -26.28
CA LYS A 517 -20.61 9.79 -24.94
C LYS A 517 -21.17 8.68 -24.04
N ALA A 518 -22.48 8.43 -24.09
CA ALA A 518 -23.11 7.35 -23.36
C ALA A 518 -22.58 5.97 -23.81
N GLU A 519 -22.34 5.78 -25.13
CA GLU A 519 -21.69 4.58 -25.66
C GLU A 519 -20.20 4.50 -25.29
N PHE A 520 -19.53 5.61 -25.00
CA PHE A 520 -18.15 5.63 -24.58
C PHE A 520 -17.99 5.28 -23.08
N GLN A 521 -19.01 5.52 -22.28
CA GLN A 521 -19.01 5.21 -20.85
C GLN A 521 -19.03 3.70 -20.60
N ASN A 522 -18.46 3.28 -19.47
CA ASN A 522 -18.60 1.90 -19.01
C ASN A 522 -20.05 1.61 -18.54
N PRO A 523 -20.60 0.42 -18.79
CA PRO A 523 -21.95 0.05 -18.36
C PRO A 523 -22.12 0.18 -16.84
N GLY A 524 -23.31 0.60 -16.40
CA GLY A 524 -23.67 0.72 -15.00
C GLY A 524 -23.43 2.10 -14.37
N TYR A 525 -22.98 3.06 -15.18
CA TYR A 525 -22.69 4.42 -14.72
C TYR A 525 -23.45 5.48 -15.53
#